data_9666a1a93595f7232a4a397be6b4424d
#
_entry.id   9666a1a93595f7232a4a397be6b4424d
#
_cell.length_a   1.000
_cell.length_b   1.000
_cell.length_c   1.000
_cell.angle_alpha   90.00
_cell.angle_beta   90.00
_cell.angle_gamma   90.00
#
_symmetry.space_group_name_H-M   'P 1'
#
loop_
_entity.id
_entity.type
_entity.pdbx_description
1 polymer ?
#
loop_
_entity_poly.entity_id
_entity_poly.type
_entity_poly.pdbx_seq_one_letter_code
_entity_poly.pdbx_strand_id
1 'polypeptide(L)'
;MNDELKMKWHSIYGQILFDRKLMSAWKQVEENKGCGGIDMETIETFKTDEEKKILQILQELRTKEYKPTPVKRVYIPKKNGDKRPLGIPIIKDRIVQQSVVNVLSPKFEDGIFHKCSCGYRPDRGIERVMQIILWYVEHGYNHIYDCDIKGFFDNIPHKKLMKVLTKYIADGTVLDMIWAWLKSGYMEEGKFMESNSGTQQGGVISPLLANVYLNELDWELEKEGIKFVRYCDDFLLFAKSEEEIKRAGEIATRVITDLSLEIAMNKTKFVDFEREDFKFVGFNFKHWRDKRDGSGKYFVVEPTEQSLKDFKKKIKNATCKKLTLSQEEWINRINPIVRGKVNYYLYPYKAVEKNKQYGLVSHCYLKSFSKQLHSLDMYIRQRLRVCMQHKHPTVRKGFRMTQKWNIEFFCKIKLIPSNWLYYNQMYGYTLEQYLEKQMRKNKAKLEHQINKLKEQGIEYYNTKRLEGIAYNKGLVTS
;
A
#
# COMPACT_ATOMS: atom_id res chain seq x y z
N MET A 1 -32.85 19.88 6.03
CA MET A 1 -32.45 19.22 4.78
C MET A 1 -33.12 17.87 4.73
N ASN A 2 -33.91 17.62 3.67
CA ASN A 2 -34.79 16.50 3.53
C ASN A 2 -34.10 15.17 3.86
N ASP A 3 -34.63 14.45 4.84
CA ASP A 3 -34.53 13.00 4.90
C ASP A 3 -35.27 12.43 3.68
N GLU A 4 -34.66 12.58 2.51
CA GLU A 4 -35.06 11.77 1.38
C GLU A 4 -34.95 10.32 1.85
N LEU A 5 -36.07 9.64 1.92
CA LEU A 5 -36.20 8.22 2.19
C LEU A 5 -35.29 7.44 1.22
N LYS A 6 -34.01 7.35 1.56
CA LYS A 6 -33.10 6.47 0.83
C LYS A 6 -33.64 5.08 0.96
N MET A 7 -34.12 4.52 -0.15
CA MET A 7 -34.65 3.16 -0.18
C MET A 7 -33.63 2.21 0.43
N LYS A 8 -33.98 1.59 1.55
CA LYS A 8 -33.14 0.58 2.18
C LYS A 8 -33.09 -0.66 1.31
N TRP A 9 -31.98 -1.33 1.33
CA TRP A 9 -31.80 -2.55 0.54
C TRP A 9 -32.49 -3.73 1.21
N HIS A 10 -33.43 -4.29 0.48
CA HIS A 10 -34.13 -5.52 0.80
C HIS A 10 -33.53 -6.68 -0.02
N SER A 11 -33.80 -7.91 0.36
CA SER A 11 -33.49 -9.12 -0.41
C SER A 11 -32.02 -9.28 -0.80
N ILE A 12 -31.08 -8.86 0.08
CA ILE A 12 -29.64 -9.07 -0.10
C ILE A 12 -29.31 -10.53 0.08
N TYR A 13 -29.90 -11.18 1.11
CA TYR A 13 -29.68 -12.58 1.42
C TYR A 13 -30.01 -13.49 0.23
N GLY A 14 -31.12 -13.27 -0.44
CA GLY A 14 -31.52 -14.03 -1.64
C GLY A 14 -30.47 -13.97 -2.76
N GLN A 15 -29.67 -12.87 -2.83
CA GLN A 15 -28.66 -12.71 -3.88
C GLN A 15 -27.41 -13.55 -3.66
N ILE A 16 -27.16 -14.05 -2.46
CA ILE A 16 -26.02 -14.93 -2.16
C ILE A 16 -26.38 -16.42 -2.21
N LEU A 17 -27.67 -16.76 -2.30
CA LEU A 17 -28.17 -18.15 -2.29
C LEU A 17 -28.02 -18.85 -3.64
N PHE A 18 -26.92 -18.63 -4.34
CA PHE A 18 -26.59 -19.28 -5.61
C PHE A 18 -25.21 -19.89 -5.55
N ASP A 19 -25.06 -21.12 -6.02
CA ASP A 19 -23.80 -21.84 -6.11
C ASP A 19 -22.73 -21.03 -6.84
N ARG A 20 -23.07 -20.45 -8.00
CA ARG A 20 -22.18 -19.59 -8.80
C ARG A 20 -21.66 -18.36 -8.01
N LYS A 21 -22.47 -17.81 -7.12
CA LYS A 21 -22.07 -16.65 -6.29
C LYS A 21 -21.09 -17.06 -5.20
N LEU A 22 -21.35 -18.18 -4.53
CA LEU A 22 -20.46 -18.75 -3.54
C LEU A 22 -19.16 -19.25 -4.20
N MET A 23 -19.24 -19.86 -5.39
CA MET A 23 -18.05 -20.25 -6.15
C MET A 23 -17.21 -19.04 -6.56
N SER A 24 -17.81 -17.94 -7.00
CA SER A 24 -17.10 -16.69 -7.27
C SER A 24 -16.41 -16.13 -6.03
N ALA A 25 -17.08 -16.17 -4.87
CA ALA A 25 -16.48 -15.77 -3.59
C ALA A 25 -15.32 -16.69 -3.18
N TRP A 26 -15.48 -18.00 -3.39
CA TRP A 26 -14.41 -18.97 -3.17
C TRP A 26 -13.17 -18.66 -4.02
N LYS A 27 -13.31 -18.39 -5.32
CA LYS A 27 -12.18 -18.06 -6.18
C LYS A 27 -11.41 -16.83 -5.69
N GLN A 28 -12.10 -15.82 -5.16
CA GLN A 28 -11.44 -14.65 -4.54
C GLN A 28 -10.71 -15.02 -3.24
N VAL A 29 -11.28 -15.90 -2.41
CA VAL A 29 -10.62 -16.41 -1.20
C VAL A 29 -9.39 -17.25 -1.56
N GLU A 30 -9.48 -18.09 -2.61
CA GLU A 30 -8.36 -18.87 -3.15
C GLU A 30 -7.22 -17.97 -3.62
N GLU A 31 -7.50 -16.93 -4.42
CA GLU A 31 -6.51 -15.97 -4.92
C GLU A 31 -5.80 -15.21 -3.81
N ASN A 32 -6.53 -14.82 -2.77
CA ASN A 32 -5.97 -14.14 -1.60
C ASN A 32 -5.07 -15.04 -0.75
N LYS A 33 -5.15 -16.35 -0.94
CA LYS A 33 -4.41 -17.36 -0.16
C LYS A 33 -4.65 -17.18 1.35
N GLY A 34 -3.81 -17.74 2.16
CA GLY A 34 -3.90 -17.58 3.61
C GLY A 34 -3.90 -18.93 4.31
N CYS A 35 -3.62 -18.90 5.61
CA CYS A 35 -3.59 -20.10 6.44
C CYS A 35 -4.99 -20.52 6.91
N GLY A 36 -5.11 -21.78 7.37
CA GLY A 36 -6.32 -22.34 7.94
C GLY A 36 -6.77 -21.61 9.23
N GLY A 37 -8.08 -21.65 9.48
CA GLY A 37 -8.69 -21.18 10.71
C GLY A 37 -8.46 -22.10 11.91
N ILE A 38 -9.42 -22.18 12.81
CA ILE A 38 -9.36 -23.10 13.96
C ILE A 38 -9.50 -24.57 13.57
N ASP A 39 -10.15 -24.83 12.44
CA ASP A 39 -10.34 -26.16 11.83
C ASP A 39 -9.08 -26.68 11.11
N MET A 40 -8.05 -25.83 10.98
CA MET A 40 -6.80 -26.11 10.28
C MET A 40 -6.96 -26.44 8.79
N GLU A 41 -8.16 -26.29 8.21
CA GLU A 41 -8.37 -26.50 6.79
C GLU A 41 -7.59 -25.51 5.95
N THR A 42 -6.80 -26.00 4.97
CA THR A 42 -6.02 -25.16 4.05
C THR A 42 -6.75 -24.91 2.76
N ILE A 43 -6.32 -23.89 2.00
CA ILE A 43 -6.84 -23.60 0.65
C ILE A 43 -6.73 -24.83 -0.26
N GLU A 44 -5.59 -25.52 -0.21
CA GLU A 44 -5.34 -26.72 -0.99
C GLU A 44 -6.30 -27.86 -0.63
N THR A 45 -6.54 -28.09 0.67
CA THR A 45 -7.47 -29.12 1.15
C THR A 45 -8.93 -28.75 0.81
N PHE A 46 -9.32 -27.48 0.89
CA PHE A 46 -10.66 -27.08 0.47
C PHE A 46 -10.88 -27.31 -1.03
N LYS A 47 -9.86 -27.02 -1.84
CA LYS A 47 -9.91 -27.14 -3.30
C LYS A 47 -10.14 -28.56 -3.81
N THR A 48 -9.71 -29.58 -3.07
CA THR A 48 -9.90 -30.99 -3.50
C THR A 48 -11.37 -31.37 -3.70
N ASP A 49 -12.29 -30.79 -2.90
CA ASP A 49 -13.73 -31.07 -2.94
C ASP A 49 -14.55 -29.77 -3.01
N GLU A 50 -14.05 -28.74 -3.71
CA GLU A 50 -14.61 -27.38 -3.69
C GLU A 50 -16.10 -27.34 -4.05
N GLU A 51 -16.53 -28.07 -5.08
CA GLU A 51 -17.94 -28.09 -5.52
C GLU A 51 -18.86 -28.65 -4.44
N LYS A 52 -18.50 -29.80 -3.85
CA LYS A 52 -19.27 -30.45 -2.79
C LYS A 52 -19.39 -29.54 -1.57
N LYS A 53 -18.29 -28.92 -1.15
CA LYS A 53 -18.25 -28.00 0.00
C LYS A 53 -19.06 -26.73 -0.25
N ILE A 54 -19.01 -26.18 -1.46
CA ILE A 54 -19.85 -25.03 -1.85
C ILE A 54 -21.35 -25.38 -1.81
N LEU A 55 -21.74 -26.56 -2.30
CA LEU A 55 -23.14 -27.03 -2.21
C LEU A 55 -23.56 -27.22 -0.74
N GLN A 56 -22.71 -27.73 0.10
CA GLN A 56 -22.98 -27.85 1.55
C GLN A 56 -23.17 -26.47 2.19
N ILE A 57 -22.30 -25.48 1.90
CA ILE A 57 -22.47 -24.11 2.37
C ILE A 57 -23.79 -23.51 1.89
N LEU A 58 -24.12 -23.72 0.62
CA LEU A 58 -25.39 -23.28 0.05
C LEU A 58 -26.60 -23.89 0.78
N GLN A 59 -26.54 -25.19 1.10
CA GLN A 59 -27.60 -25.86 1.85
C GLN A 59 -27.74 -25.26 3.26
N GLU A 60 -26.63 -25.11 4.00
CA GLU A 60 -26.66 -24.49 5.34
C GLU A 60 -27.24 -23.07 5.32
N LEU A 61 -26.93 -22.28 4.27
CA LEU A 61 -27.55 -20.96 4.10
C LEU A 61 -29.05 -21.05 3.80
N ARG A 62 -29.49 -21.96 2.90
CA ARG A 62 -30.92 -22.12 2.55
C ARG A 62 -31.76 -22.56 3.73
N THR A 63 -31.25 -23.47 4.55
CA THR A 63 -31.93 -23.95 5.78
C THR A 63 -31.79 -23.00 6.96
N LYS A 64 -30.98 -21.92 6.82
CA LYS A 64 -30.60 -20.96 7.90
C LYS A 64 -29.89 -21.63 9.08
N GLU A 65 -29.20 -22.72 8.83
CA GLU A 65 -28.39 -23.45 9.82
C GLU A 65 -26.95 -22.93 9.91
N TYR A 66 -26.53 -22.11 8.94
CA TYR A 66 -25.19 -21.52 8.96
C TYR A 66 -24.96 -20.71 10.23
N LYS A 67 -23.88 -21.04 10.94
CA LYS A 67 -23.39 -20.32 12.11
C LYS A 67 -21.90 -20.00 11.95
N PRO A 68 -21.48 -18.75 12.19
CA PRO A 68 -20.07 -18.40 12.17
C PRO A 68 -19.28 -19.14 13.26
N THR A 69 -18.05 -19.43 12.95
CA THR A 69 -17.11 -20.09 13.87
C THR A 69 -16.19 -19.05 14.52
N PRO A 70 -15.76 -19.21 15.78
CA PRO A 70 -14.76 -18.33 16.39
C PRO A 70 -13.49 -18.28 15.55
N VAL A 71 -12.87 -17.09 15.41
CA VAL A 71 -11.64 -16.95 14.64
C VAL A 71 -10.41 -17.44 15.41
N LYS A 72 -9.40 -17.94 14.70
CA LYS A 72 -8.11 -18.26 15.28
C LYS A 72 -7.31 -16.99 15.53
N ARG A 73 -7.01 -16.68 16.79
CA ARG A 73 -6.17 -15.53 17.16
C ARG A 73 -4.70 -15.83 16.89
N VAL A 74 -4.05 -14.92 16.19
CA VAL A 74 -2.59 -14.90 16.00
C VAL A 74 -2.05 -13.49 16.18
N TYR A 75 -0.77 -13.37 16.50
CA TYR A 75 -0.15 -12.08 16.73
C TYR A 75 0.94 -11.79 15.71
N ILE A 76 0.85 -10.63 15.05
CA ILE A 76 1.87 -10.14 14.13
C ILE A 76 2.66 -9.02 14.83
N PRO A 77 4.01 -9.12 14.88
CA PRO A 77 4.82 -8.08 15.51
C PRO A 77 4.71 -6.75 14.76
N LYS A 78 4.45 -5.66 15.47
CA LYS A 78 4.54 -4.30 14.97
C LYS A 78 6.00 -3.83 14.98
N LYS A 79 6.29 -2.74 14.25
CA LYS A 79 7.64 -2.15 14.16
C LYS A 79 8.16 -1.57 15.48
N ASN A 80 7.26 -1.14 16.35
CA ASN A 80 7.55 -0.58 17.67
C ASN A 80 7.70 -1.65 18.77
N GLY A 81 7.63 -2.93 18.42
CA GLY A 81 7.71 -4.05 19.37
C GLY A 81 6.37 -4.57 19.86
N ASP A 82 5.29 -3.81 19.72
CA ASP A 82 3.93 -4.26 20.05
C ASP A 82 3.49 -5.40 19.14
N LYS A 83 2.46 -6.10 19.56
CA LYS A 83 1.81 -7.14 18.76
C LYS A 83 0.47 -6.63 18.22
N ARG A 84 0.18 -6.94 16.92
CA ARG A 84 -1.14 -6.72 16.33
C ARG A 84 -1.92 -8.01 16.39
N PRO A 85 -3.06 -8.08 17.09
CA PRO A 85 -3.91 -9.24 17.05
C PRO A 85 -4.57 -9.38 15.68
N LEU A 86 -4.54 -10.57 15.10
CA LEU A 86 -5.20 -10.92 13.85
C LEU A 86 -6.13 -12.10 14.10
N GLY A 87 -7.37 -12.03 13.65
CA GLY A 87 -8.33 -13.13 13.67
C GLY A 87 -8.38 -13.81 12.30
N ILE A 88 -8.17 -15.11 12.26
CA ILE A 88 -8.22 -15.89 11.03
C ILE A 88 -9.51 -16.72 11.02
N PRO A 89 -10.53 -16.35 10.20
CA PRO A 89 -11.73 -17.15 10.06
C PRO A 89 -11.44 -18.46 9.32
N ILE A 90 -12.28 -19.46 9.50
CA ILE A 90 -12.28 -20.69 8.67
C ILE A 90 -12.64 -20.35 7.22
N ILE A 91 -12.28 -21.23 6.29
CA ILE A 91 -12.50 -20.97 4.86
C ILE A 91 -13.98 -20.80 4.54
N LYS A 92 -14.87 -21.61 5.12
CA LYS A 92 -16.31 -21.48 4.98
C LYS A 92 -16.79 -20.06 5.31
N ASP A 93 -16.39 -19.52 6.45
CA ASP A 93 -16.79 -18.17 6.89
C ASP A 93 -16.24 -17.08 5.97
N ARG A 94 -15.00 -17.25 5.47
CA ARG A 94 -14.45 -16.31 4.47
C ARG A 94 -15.26 -16.27 3.19
N ILE A 95 -15.72 -17.42 2.71
CA ILE A 95 -16.56 -17.53 1.50
C ILE A 95 -17.90 -16.83 1.71
N VAL A 96 -18.57 -17.09 2.82
CA VAL A 96 -19.87 -16.48 3.12
C VAL A 96 -19.72 -14.97 3.32
N GLN A 97 -18.72 -14.51 4.07
CA GLN A 97 -18.40 -13.07 4.20
C GLN A 97 -18.11 -12.43 2.83
N GLN A 98 -17.29 -13.09 1.99
CA GLN A 98 -16.95 -12.58 0.67
C GLN A 98 -18.19 -12.49 -0.24
N SER A 99 -19.10 -13.44 -0.18
CA SER A 99 -20.33 -13.39 -0.97
C SER A 99 -21.22 -12.20 -0.58
N VAL A 100 -21.29 -11.88 0.72
CA VAL A 100 -22.01 -10.69 1.22
C VAL A 100 -21.28 -9.40 0.81
N VAL A 101 -19.95 -9.35 0.92
CA VAL A 101 -19.14 -8.21 0.46
C VAL A 101 -19.36 -7.95 -1.03
N ASN A 102 -19.39 -8.98 -1.86
CA ASN A 102 -19.60 -8.86 -3.30
C ASN A 102 -20.97 -8.26 -3.67
N VAL A 103 -21.99 -8.42 -2.81
CA VAL A 103 -23.31 -7.81 -2.99
C VAL A 103 -23.37 -6.40 -2.41
N LEU A 104 -22.78 -6.18 -1.22
CA LEU A 104 -22.88 -4.90 -0.51
C LEU A 104 -21.91 -3.83 -1.03
N SER A 105 -20.68 -4.20 -1.34
CA SER A 105 -19.64 -3.23 -1.73
C SER A 105 -20.06 -2.35 -2.91
N PRO A 106 -20.58 -2.87 -4.03
CA PRO A 106 -21.05 -2.02 -5.13
C PRO A 106 -22.15 -1.04 -4.73
N LYS A 107 -23.04 -1.46 -3.82
CA LYS A 107 -24.14 -0.63 -3.33
C LYS A 107 -23.65 0.54 -2.47
N PHE A 108 -22.62 0.32 -1.64
CA PHE A 108 -21.98 1.39 -0.86
C PHE A 108 -21.12 2.32 -1.72
N GLU A 109 -20.51 1.79 -2.79
CA GLU A 109 -19.76 2.61 -3.76
C GLU A 109 -20.65 3.56 -4.55
N ASP A 110 -21.93 3.18 -4.77
CA ASP A 110 -22.91 3.97 -5.52
C ASP A 110 -23.47 5.11 -4.65
N GLY A 111 -22.68 6.18 -4.51
CA GLY A 111 -23.07 7.44 -3.89
C GLY A 111 -23.18 7.48 -2.36
N ILE A 112 -22.88 6.38 -1.63
CA ILE A 112 -22.92 6.37 -0.16
C ILE A 112 -21.55 6.72 0.41
N PHE A 113 -20.50 6.05 -0.03
CA PHE A 113 -19.16 6.36 0.43
C PHE A 113 -18.65 7.67 -0.13
N HIS A 114 -18.14 8.51 0.75
CA HIS A 114 -17.58 9.80 0.38
C HIS A 114 -16.39 9.69 -0.59
N LYS A 115 -16.26 10.63 -1.52
CA LYS A 115 -15.20 10.66 -2.56
C LYS A 115 -13.78 10.78 -2.02
N CYS A 116 -13.59 11.34 -0.81
CA CYS A 116 -12.30 11.50 -0.13
C CYS A 116 -11.97 10.34 0.81
N SER A 117 -12.86 9.34 0.94
CA SER A 117 -12.61 8.09 1.63
C SER A 117 -11.91 7.12 0.70
N CYS A 118 -10.76 6.62 1.12
CA CYS A 118 -9.89 5.70 0.38
C CYS A 118 -9.49 4.49 1.24
N GLY A 119 -8.90 3.49 0.62
CA GLY A 119 -8.53 2.23 1.27
C GLY A 119 -9.68 1.25 1.38
N TYR A 120 -9.39 -0.01 1.13
CA TYR A 120 -10.36 -1.12 1.10
C TYR A 120 -11.52 -0.92 0.10
N ARG A 121 -11.36 -0.04 -0.86
CA ARG A 121 -12.36 0.31 -1.87
C ARG A 121 -11.79 0.14 -3.28
N PRO A 122 -12.57 -0.35 -4.27
CA PRO A 122 -12.14 -0.41 -5.67
C PRO A 122 -11.70 0.96 -6.17
N ASP A 123 -10.59 1.02 -6.88
CA ASP A 123 -10.03 2.24 -7.51
C ASP A 123 -9.79 3.44 -6.57
N ARG A 124 -9.91 3.23 -5.25
CA ARG A 124 -9.68 4.22 -4.19
C ARG A 124 -8.45 3.87 -3.36
N GLY A 125 -7.36 3.51 -4.05
CA GLY A 125 -6.07 3.21 -3.42
C GLY A 125 -5.24 4.47 -3.13
N ILE A 126 -3.95 4.24 -2.84
CA ILE A 126 -2.98 5.28 -2.47
C ILE A 126 -2.78 6.31 -3.58
N GLU A 127 -2.92 5.93 -4.86
CA GLU A 127 -2.87 6.88 -5.98
C GLU A 127 -3.94 7.97 -5.83
N ARG A 128 -5.18 7.59 -5.46
CA ARG A 128 -6.26 8.55 -5.23
C ARG A 128 -5.98 9.44 -4.01
N VAL A 129 -5.44 8.88 -2.94
CA VAL A 129 -4.99 9.66 -1.77
C VAL A 129 -3.98 10.72 -2.19
N MET A 130 -2.97 10.36 -2.99
CA MET A 130 -1.97 11.29 -3.51
C MET A 130 -2.58 12.40 -4.36
N GLN A 131 -3.54 12.08 -5.24
CA GLN A 131 -4.24 13.07 -6.04
C GLN A 131 -4.93 14.11 -5.16
N ILE A 132 -5.64 13.66 -4.12
CA ILE A 132 -6.38 14.55 -3.20
C ILE A 132 -5.42 15.42 -2.41
N ILE A 133 -4.36 14.86 -1.81
CA ILE A 133 -3.38 15.63 -1.03
C ILE A 133 -2.71 16.69 -1.91
N LEU A 134 -2.20 16.29 -3.08
CA LEU A 134 -1.53 17.20 -4.00
C LEU A 134 -2.48 18.31 -4.47
N TRP A 135 -3.73 17.96 -4.72
CA TRP A 135 -4.75 18.94 -5.08
C TRP A 135 -4.94 19.99 -3.98
N TYR A 136 -5.10 19.60 -2.73
CA TYR A 136 -5.31 20.55 -1.63
C TYR A 136 -4.08 21.43 -1.37
N VAL A 137 -2.89 20.83 -1.32
CA VAL A 137 -1.64 21.56 -1.11
C VAL A 137 -1.39 22.61 -2.21
N GLU A 138 -1.62 22.25 -3.48
CA GLU A 138 -1.47 23.19 -4.62
C GLU A 138 -2.52 24.31 -4.62
N HIS A 139 -3.64 24.15 -3.88
CA HIS A 139 -4.66 25.19 -3.70
C HIS A 139 -4.50 25.98 -2.39
N GLY A 140 -3.33 25.88 -1.72
CA GLY A 140 -2.99 26.65 -0.54
C GLY A 140 -3.57 26.12 0.77
N TYR A 141 -4.05 24.88 0.82
CA TYR A 141 -4.45 24.22 2.07
C TYR A 141 -3.22 23.65 2.77
N ASN A 142 -2.41 24.54 3.38
CA ASN A 142 -1.11 24.19 3.95
C ASN A 142 -1.13 23.89 5.46
N HIS A 143 -2.25 24.16 6.15
CA HIS A 143 -2.45 23.78 7.54
C HIS A 143 -3.09 22.39 7.58
N ILE A 144 -2.39 21.41 8.17
CA ILE A 144 -2.75 20.00 8.14
C ILE A 144 -2.91 19.47 9.57
N TYR A 145 -3.95 18.70 9.79
CA TYR A 145 -4.14 17.93 11.02
C TYR A 145 -4.05 16.44 10.66
N ASP A 146 -2.96 15.82 11.11
CA ASP A 146 -2.68 14.38 10.93
C ASP A 146 -3.28 13.63 12.12
N CYS A 147 -4.26 12.78 11.89
CA CYS A 147 -5.08 12.16 12.91
C CYS A 147 -5.09 10.62 12.80
N ASP A 148 -4.84 9.95 13.93
CA ASP A 148 -4.88 8.49 14.07
C ASP A 148 -5.95 8.11 15.12
N ILE A 149 -6.79 7.12 14.80
CA ILE A 149 -7.83 6.62 15.71
C ILE A 149 -7.24 5.48 16.54
N LYS A 150 -7.36 5.58 17.86
CA LYS A 150 -6.78 4.61 18.80
C LYS A 150 -7.45 3.25 18.68
N GLY A 151 -6.70 2.25 18.19
CA GLY A 151 -7.16 0.86 18.13
C GLY A 151 -8.48 0.69 17.39
N PHE A 152 -8.69 1.41 16.30
CA PHE A 152 -9.97 1.54 15.60
C PHE A 152 -10.72 0.22 15.44
N PHE A 153 -10.11 -0.78 14.78
CA PHE A 153 -10.77 -2.07 14.52
C PHE A 153 -11.20 -2.82 15.78
N ASP A 154 -10.48 -2.64 16.89
CA ASP A 154 -10.73 -3.34 18.15
C ASP A 154 -11.81 -2.61 19.01
N ASN A 155 -12.08 -1.33 18.71
CA ASN A 155 -12.93 -0.47 19.51
C ASN A 155 -14.28 -0.10 18.86
N ILE A 156 -14.58 -0.56 17.66
CA ILE A 156 -15.88 -0.28 17.02
C ILE A 156 -17.03 -0.86 17.86
N PRO A 157 -17.95 -0.05 18.41
CA PRO A 157 -19.05 -0.57 19.23
C PRO A 157 -20.09 -1.30 18.36
N HIS A 158 -20.30 -2.60 18.59
CA HIS A 158 -21.18 -3.43 17.78
C HIS A 158 -22.59 -2.83 17.62
N LYS A 159 -23.22 -2.36 18.72
CA LYS A 159 -24.57 -1.78 18.66
C LYS A 159 -24.63 -0.51 17.79
N LYS A 160 -23.60 0.35 17.87
CA LYS A 160 -23.56 1.56 17.05
C LYS A 160 -23.32 1.22 15.57
N LEU A 161 -22.40 0.29 15.29
CA LEU A 161 -22.18 -0.20 13.92
C LEU A 161 -23.47 -0.76 13.32
N MET A 162 -24.21 -1.60 14.06
CA MET A 162 -25.49 -2.14 13.60
C MET A 162 -26.52 -1.03 13.34
N LYS A 163 -26.58 0.00 14.20
CA LYS A 163 -27.45 1.15 14.00
C LYS A 163 -27.10 1.90 12.71
N VAL A 164 -25.81 2.03 12.36
CA VAL A 164 -25.39 2.64 11.09
C VAL A 164 -25.79 1.76 9.91
N LEU A 165 -25.57 0.44 9.99
CA LEU A 165 -25.94 -0.50 8.94
C LEU A 165 -27.46 -0.50 8.65
N THR A 166 -28.31 -0.39 9.69
CA THR A 166 -29.78 -0.34 9.51
C THR A 166 -30.28 0.93 8.82
N LYS A 167 -29.44 1.95 8.64
CA LYS A 167 -29.76 3.09 7.77
C LYS A 167 -29.87 2.67 6.28
N TYR A 168 -29.12 1.64 5.89
CA TYR A 168 -28.97 1.22 4.50
C TYR A 168 -29.59 -0.17 4.22
N ILE A 169 -29.48 -1.10 5.18
CA ILE A 169 -29.87 -2.50 5.03
C ILE A 169 -31.17 -2.74 5.80
N ALA A 170 -32.19 -3.22 5.08
CA ALA A 170 -33.47 -3.67 5.66
C ALA A 170 -33.58 -5.21 5.73
N ASP A 171 -32.63 -5.94 5.11
CA ASP A 171 -32.60 -7.40 5.15
C ASP A 171 -32.13 -7.88 6.53
N GLY A 172 -33.10 -8.31 7.37
CA GLY A 172 -32.84 -8.77 8.73
C GLY A 172 -31.89 -9.96 8.77
N THR A 173 -32.01 -10.91 7.83
CA THR A 173 -31.15 -12.10 7.80
C THR A 173 -29.67 -11.73 7.60
N VAL A 174 -29.40 -10.76 6.72
CA VAL A 174 -28.02 -10.26 6.53
C VAL A 174 -27.52 -9.51 7.77
N LEU A 175 -28.37 -8.71 8.40
CA LEU A 175 -28.01 -8.02 9.65
C LEU A 175 -27.71 -9.02 10.78
N ASP A 176 -28.51 -10.07 10.90
CA ASP A 176 -28.28 -11.14 11.89
C ASP A 176 -26.97 -11.89 11.62
N MET A 177 -26.65 -12.15 10.36
CA MET A 177 -25.36 -12.75 9.99
C MET A 177 -24.18 -11.83 10.36
N ILE A 178 -24.26 -10.53 10.06
CA ILE A 178 -23.23 -9.56 10.44
C ILE A 178 -23.08 -9.52 11.96
N TRP A 179 -24.19 -9.48 12.69
CA TRP A 179 -24.17 -9.54 14.14
C TRP A 179 -23.52 -10.82 14.67
N ALA A 180 -23.87 -11.97 14.09
CA ALA A 180 -23.28 -13.24 14.45
C ALA A 180 -21.74 -13.28 14.22
N TRP A 181 -21.24 -12.70 13.09
CA TRP A 181 -19.80 -12.58 12.87
C TRP A 181 -19.12 -11.68 13.90
N LEU A 182 -19.73 -10.55 14.27
CA LEU A 182 -19.19 -9.65 15.30
C LEU A 182 -19.11 -10.35 16.65
N LYS A 183 -20.06 -11.22 16.96
CA LYS A 183 -20.20 -11.94 18.23
C LYS A 183 -19.53 -13.32 18.25
N SER A 184 -19.00 -13.82 17.13
CA SER A 184 -18.44 -15.18 17.06
C SER A 184 -17.22 -15.41 17.97
N GLY A 185 -16.60 -14.35 18.50
CA GLY A 185 -15.45 -14.46 19.39
C GLY A 185 -14.17 -14.97 18.71
N TYR A 186 -13.22 -15.37 19.53
CA TYR A 186 -11.94 -15.89 19.02
C TYR A 186 -11.38 -16.97 19.95
N MET A 187 -10.57 -17.87 19.34
CA MET A 187 -9.81 -18.88 20.06
C MET A 187 -8.37 -18.41 20.24
N GLU A 188 -7.90 -18.36 21.46
CA GLU A 188 -6.54 -17.99 21.83
C GLU A 188 -5.97 -19.04 22.79
N GLU A 189 -4.85 -19.66 22.43
CA GLU A 189 -4.21 -20.71 23.23
C GLU A 189 -5.17 -21.83 23.69
N GLY A 190 -6.11 -22.20 22.81
CA GLY A 190 -7.10 -23.25 23.09
C GLY A 190 -8.31 -22.80 23.92
N LYS A 191 -8.38 -21.52 24.33
CA LYS A 191 -9.49 -20.98 25.10
C LYS A 191 -10.39 -20.10 24.23
N PHE A 192 -11.70 -20.20 24.41
CA PHE A 192 -12.67 -19.32 23.77
C PHE A 192 -12.73 -17.98 24.51
N MET A 193 -12.70 -16.90 23.75
CA MET A 193 -12.83 -15.53 24.24
C MET A 193 -13.97 -14.82 23.52
N GLU A 194 -14.86 -14.19 24.27
CA GLU A 194 -15.96 -13.41 23.70
C GLU A 194 -15.46 -12.10 23.05
N SER A 195 -16.20 -11.66 22.03
CA SER A 195 -16.01 -10.34 21.40
C SER A 195 -17.16 -9.41 21.77
N ASN A 196 -16.87 -8.36 22.54
CA ASN A 196 -17.86 -7.38 22.96
C ASN A 196 -17.79 -6.06 22.19
N SER A 197 -16.68 -5.81 21.50
CA SER A 197 -16.45 -4.67 20.62
C SER A 197 -15.51 -5.07 19.50
N GLY A 198 -15.39 -4.21 18.51
CA GLY A 198 -14.47 -4.35 17.41
C GLY A 198 -14.97 -5.23 16.25
N THR A 199 -14.33 -5.09 15.14
CA THR A 199 -14.42 -6.01 14.00
C THR A 199 -13.13 -6.82 13.92
N GLN A 200 -13.24 -8.08 13.62
CA GLN A 200 -12.09 -8.99 13.60
C GLN A 200 -11.05 -8.51 12.59
N GLN A 201 -9.86 -8.08 13.04
CA GLN A 201 -8.75 -7.78 12.14
C GLN A 201 -8.35 -9.06 11.39
N GLY A 202 -8.71 -9.13 10.09
CA GLY A 202 -8.51 -10.31 9.23
C GLY A 202 -9.81 -10.98 8.76
N GLY A 203 -10.97 -10.58 9.27
CA GLY A 203 -12.27 -10.93 8.69
C GLY A 203 -12.45 -10.27 7.32
N VAL A 204 -13.01 -10.99 6.36
CA VAL A 204 -13.19 -10.53 4.98
C VAL A 204 -14.14 -9.33 4.90
N ILE A 205 -15.19 -9.30 5.73
CA ILE A 205 -16.18 -8.22 5.76
C ILE A 205 -15.71 -7.01 6.59
N SER A 206 -14.73 -7.18 7.49
CA SER A 206 -14.33 -6.14 8.44
C SER A 206 -13.89 -4.83 7.78
N PRO A 207 -13.16 -4.81 6.66
CA PRO A 207 -12.81 -3.57 5.96
C PRO A 207 -14.02 -2.79 5.44
N LEU A 208 -15.04 -3.49 4.95
CA LEU A 208 -16.29 -2.87 4.50
C LEU A 208 -17.04 -2.25 5.68
N LEU A 209 -17.19 -3.00 6.78
CA LEU A 209 -17.85 -2.51 8.00
C LEU A 209 -17.14 -1.30 8.60
N ALA A 210 -15.81 -1.31 8.60
CA ALA A 210 -14.96 -0.19 9.02
C ALA A 210 -15.23 1.07 8.20
N ASN A 211 -15.28 0.94 6.88
CA ASN A 211 -15.60 2.06 5.99
C ASN A 211 -17.03 2.57 6.18
N VAL A 212 -18.02 1.67 6.35
CA VAL A 212 -19.41 2.06 6.64
C VAL A 212 -19.51 2.84 7.93
N TYR A 213 -18.79 2.44 8.98
CA TYR A 213 -18.81 3.13 10.25
C TYR A 213 -18.17 4.52 10.19
N LEU A 214 -17.00 4.65 9.56
CA LEU A 214 -16.32 5.94 9.40
C LEU A 214 -16.94 6.85 8.32
N ASN A 215 -17.87 6.35 7.52
CA ASN A 215 -18.61 7.18 6.57
C ASN A 215 -19.47 8.25 7.28
N GLU A 216 -19.85 8.02 8.52
CA GLU A 216 -20.52 9.02 9.37
C GLU A 216 -19.58 10.23 9.62
N LEU A 217 -18.29 9.97 9.90
CA LEU A 217 -17.26 11.01 10.01
C LEU A 217 -17.08 11.74 8.69
N ASP A 218 -16.97 11.01 7.58
CA ASP A 218 -16.69 11.57 6.26
C ASP A 218 -17.78 12.61 5.85
N TRP A 219 -19.04 12.26 6.05
CA TRP A 219 -20.16 13.14 5.70
C TRP A 219 -20.35 14.30 6.67
N GLU A 220 -20.02 14.13 7.94
CA GLU A 220 -20.07 15.24 8.89
C GLU A 220 -18.95 16.25 8.61
N LEU A 221 -17.75 15.80 8.23
CA LEU A 221 -16.66 16.68 7.79
C LEU A 221 -17.03 17.46 6.50
N GLU A 222 -17.66 16.78 5.52
CA GLU A 222 -18.13 17.47 4.29
C GLU A 222 -19.22 18.52 4.59
N LYS A 223 -20.16 18.20 5.47
CA LYS A 223 -21.24 19.12 5.92
C LYS A 223 -20.69 20.38 6.57
N GLU A 224 -19.63 20.25 7.36
CA GLU A 224 -18.92 21.38 7.98
C GLU A 224 -17.95 22.08 7.02
N GLY A 225 -17.89 21.66 5.74
CA GLY A 225 -17.03 22.24 4.71
C GLY A 225 -15.54 21.91 4.83
N ILE A 226 -15.18 20.99 5.73
CA ILE A 226 -13.80 20.62 6.02
C ILE A 226 -13.22 19.81 4.87
N LYS A 227 -12.03 20.17 4.41
CA LYS A 227 -11.28 19.41 3.40
C LYS A 227 -10.50 18.29 4.08
N PHE A 228 -10.64 17.06 3.56
CA PHE A 228 -9.99 15.92 4.16
C PHE A 228 -9.64 14.84 3.14
N VAL A 229 -8.77 13.93 3.55
CA VAL A 229 -8.54 12.63 2.90
C VAL A 229 -8.42 11.56 3.97
N ARG A 230 -9.14 10.47 3.81
CA ARG A 230 -9.06 9.31 4.71
C ARG A 230 -8.54 8.09 3.95
N TYR A 231 -7.60 7.37 4.56
CA TYR A 231 -7.12 6.07 4.09
C TYR A 231 -7.30 5.04 5.22
N CYS A 232 -8.35 4.25 5.14
CA CYS A 232 -8.81 3.36 6.22
C CYS A 232 -9.15 4.16 7.49
N ASP A 233 -8.38 3.97 8.55
CA ASP A 233 -8.49 4.64 9.85
C ASP A 233 -7.59 5.87 10.00
N ASP A 234 -6.57 6.01 9.14
CA ASP A 234 -5.70 7.20 9.10
C ASP A 234 -6.34 8.30 8.25
N PHE A 235 -6.39 9.54 8.73
CA PHE A 235 -6.92 10.66 7.94
C PHE A 235 -6.19 11.98 8.18
N LEU A 236 -6.21 12.83 7.15
CA LEU A 236 -5.70 14.19 7.18
C LEU A 236 -6.84 15.17 6.96
N LEU A 237 -6.88 16.23 7.76
CA LEU A 237 -7.69 17.42 7.52
C LEU A 237 -6.80 18.53 6.95
N PHE A 238 -7.39 19.41 6.14
CA PHE A 238 -6.69 20.50 5.47
C PHE A 238 -7.44 21.81 5.62
N ALA A 239 -6.71 22.89 5.89
CA ALA A 239 -7.24 24.25 5.97
C ALA A 239 -6.25 25.27 5.41
N LYS A 240 -6.72 26.50 5.22
CA LYS A 240 -5.90 27.63 4.74
C LYS A 240 -5.32 28.47 5.87
N SER A 241 -5.88 28.36 7.08
CA SER A 241 -5.38 29.06 8.26
C SER A 241 -5.24 28.13 9.47
N GLU A 242 -4.50 28.61 10.47
CA GLU A 242 -4.31 27.90 11.73
C GLU A 242 -5.62 27.81 12.52
N GLU A 243 -6.43 28.83 12.51
CA GLU A 243 -7.73 28.86 13.18
C GLU A 243 -8.68 27.83 12.57
N GLU A 244 -8.76 27.80 11.23
CA GLU A 244 -9.60 26.84 10.51
C GLU A 244 -9.21 25.39 10.81
N ILE A 245 -7.89 25.07 10.86
CA ILE A 245 -7.46 23.70 11.11
C ILE A 245 -7.67 23.27 12.57
N LYS A 246 -7.54 24.18 13.53
CA LYS A 246 -7.87 23.90 14.94
C LYS A 246 -9.36 23.59 15.09
N ARG A 247 -10.24 24.43 14.51
CA ARG A 247 -11.67 24.18 14.48
C ARG A 247 -12.01 22.84 13.83
N ALA A 248 -11.37 22.52 12.69
CA ALA A 248 -11.56 21.22 12.01
C ALA A 248 -11.17 20.03 12.91
N GLY A 249 -10.07 20.16 13.65
CA GLY A 249 -9.62 19.16 14.62
C GLY A 249 -10.62 18.96 15.79
N GLU A 250 -11.19 20.03 16.30
CA GLU A 250 -12.23 19.97 17.35
C GLU A 250 -13.50 19.27 16.84
N ILE A 251 -13.95 19.60 15.64
CA ILE A 251 -15.11 18.97 15.01
C ILE A 251 -14.84 17.46 14.80
N ALA A 252 -13.69 17.10 14.24
CA ALA A 252 -13.33 15.69 14.05
C ALA A 252 -13.29 14.94 15.38
N THR A 253 -12.73 15.55 16.44
CA THR A 253 -12.66 14.97 17.79
C THR A 253 -14.06 14.74 18.34
N ARG A 254 -14.98 15.71 18.20
CA ARG A 254 -16.38 15.57 18.61
C ARG A 254 -17.04 14.39 17.91
N VAL A 255 -16.94 14.33 16.58
CA VAL A 255 -17.58 13.25 15.78
C VAL A 255 -17.00 11.87 16.15
N ILE A 256 -15.69 11.76 16.31
CA ILE A 256 -15.03 10.50 16.74
C ILE A 256 -15.53 10.09 18.13
N THR A 257 -15.68 11.04 19.07
CA THR A 257 -16.25 10.77 20.40
C THR A 257 -17.71 10.33 20.31
N ASP A 258 -18.51 10.98 19.47
CA ASP A 258 -19.91 10.60 19.21
C ASP A 258 -20.03 9.18 18.63
N LEU A 259 -19.03 8.75 17.87
CA LEU A 259 -18.89 7.37 17.39
C LEU A 259 -18.37 6.41 18.49
N SER A 260 -18.16 6.87 19.73
CA SER A 260 -17.51 6.10 20.83
C SER A 260 -16.15 5.56 20.45
N LEU A 261 -15.39 6.34 19.73
CA LEU A 261 -13.99 6.11 19.39
C LEU A 261 -13.12 7.18 20.06
N GLU A 262 -11.82 6.96 20.10
CA GLU A 262 -10.85 7.85 20.73
C GLU A 262 -9.72 8.19 19.75
N ILE A 263 -9.34 9.47 19.70
CA ILE A 263 -8.18 9.92 18.93
C ILE A 263 -6.90 9.58 19.70
N ALA A 264 -5.90 9.07 18.99
CA ALA A 264 -4.58 8.80 19.54
C ALA A 264 -3.76 10.10 19.63
N MET A 265 -3.97 10.89 20.70
CA MET A 265 -3.38 12.22 20.90
C MET A 265 -1.83 12.22 20.77
N ASN A 266 -1.17 11.13 21.18
CA ASN A 266 0.28 10.98 21.08
C ASN A 266 0.81 10.82 19.64
N LYS A 267 -0.07 10.55 18.67
CA LYS A 267 0.28 10.41 17.25
C LYS A 267 -0.31 11.52 16.39
N THR A 268 -1.29 12.24 16.91
CA THR A 268 -1.99 13.34 16.24
C THR A 268 -1.14 14.60 16.24
N LYS A 269 -1.07 15.30 15.09
CA LYS A 269 -0.21 16.49 14.91
C LYS A 269 -0.90 17.55 14.09
N PHE A 270 -0.66 18.81 14.49
CA PHE A 270 -0.86 19.97 13.61
C PHE A 270 0.45 20.24 12.87
N VAL A 271 0.39 20.47 11.57
CA VAL A 271 1.55 20.74 10.70
C VAL A 271 1.26 21.97 9.85
N ASP A 272 2.16 22.95 9.90
CA ASP A 272 2.24 24.03 8.92
C ASP A 272 3.17 23.57 7.77
N PHE A 273 2.59 23.20 6.65
CA PHE A 273 3.36 22.66 5.50
C PHE A 273 4.25 23.71 4.80
N GLU A 274 4.12 24.97 5.13
CA GLU A 274 5.09 25.99 4.71
C GLU A 274 6.43 25.84 5.44
N ARG A 275 6.46 25.15 6.60
CA ARG A 275 7.62 25.07 7.50
C ARG A 275 8.02 23.66 7.89
N GLU A 276 7.07 22.74 7.93
CA GLU A 276 7.27 21.40 8.47
C GLU A 276 6.89 20.30 7.51
N ASP A 277 7.62 19.20 7.56
CA ASP A 277 7.34 17.97 6.80
C ASP A 277 6.25 17.16 7.49
N PHE A 278 5.40 16.49 6.72
CA PHE A 278 4.50 15.46 7.24
C PHE A 278 4.65 14.13 6.51
N LYS A 279 4.16 13.06 7.14
CA LYS A 279 4.23 11.71 6.60
C LYS A 279 2.83 11.13 6.50
N PHE A 280 2.49 10.56 5.35
CA PHE A 280 1.22 9.86 5.18
C PHE A 280 1.38 8.68 4.24
N VAL A 281 0.66 7.58 4.48
CA VAL A 281 0.67 6.35 3.68
C VAL A 281 2.05 5.94 3.15
N GLY A 282 3.09 6.01 4.00
CA GLY A 282 4.45 5.57 3.66
C GLY A 282 5.28 6.54 2.81
N PHE A 283 4.80 7.76 2.63
CA PHE A 283 5.51 8.86 1.97
C PHE A 283 5.82 9.98 2.94
N ASN A 284 6.89 10.71 2.65
CA ASN A 284 7.29 11.95 3.30
C ASN A 284 7.00 13.10 2.35
N PHE A 285 6.16 14.02 2.78
CA PHE A 285 5.87 15.28 2.10
C PHE A 285 6.78 16.33 2.73
N LYS A 286 7.75 16.82 1.97
CA LYS A 286 8.67 17.85 2.40
C LYS A 286 8.07 19.22 2.12
N HIS A 287 8.10 20.07 3.11
CA HIS A 287 7.51 21.41 3.09
C HIS A 287 7.94 22.25 1.88
N TRP A 288 7.23 23.34 1.63
CA TRP A 288 7.52 24.29 0.57
C TRP A 288 8.91 24.89 0.69
N ARG A 289 9.57 25.08 -0.44
CA ARG A 289 10.94 25.63 -0.54
C ARG A 289 11.03 26.57 -1.71
N ASP A 290 11.78 27.63 -1.56
CA ASP A 290 12.08 28.54 -2.65
C ASP A 290 13.03 27.89 -3.67
N LYS A 291 12.80 28.14 -4.94
CA LYS A 291 13.74 27.78 -5.99
C LYS A 291 14.94 28.71 -5.94
N ARG A 292 16.13 28.17 -6.21
CA ARG A 292 17.40 28.92 -6.16
C ARG A 292 17.47 30.12 -7.13
N ASP A 293 16.71 30.06 -8.20
CA ASP A 293 16.62 31.08 -9.24
C ASP A 293 15.53 32.15 -8.96
N GLY A 294 14.85 32.06 -7.81
CA GLY A 294 13.76 32.97 -7.43
C GLY A 294 12.47 32.79 -8.22
N SER A 295 12.36 31.79 -9.11
CA SER A 295 11.20 31.60 -10.01
C SER A 295 9.96 31.01 -9.32
N GLY A 296 9.93 30.94 -7.98
CA GLY A 296 8.80 30.45 -7.19
C GLY A 296 9.15 29.34 -6.22
N LYS A 297 8.15 28.70 -5.66
CA LYS A 297 8.28 27.64 -4.67
C LYS A 297 8.09 26.24 -5.29
N TYR A 298 8.56 25.23 -4.58
CA TYR A 298 8.32 23.81 -4.87
C TYR A 298 8.30 23.01 -3.56
N PHE A 299 7.71 21.83 -3.63
CA PHE A 299 7.79 20.84 -2.55
C PHE A 299 8.18 19.46 -3.09
N VAL A 300 8.51 18.51 -2.22
CA VAL A 300 8.99 17.19 -2.63
C VAL A 300 8.17 16.10 -1.94
N VAL A 301 7.77 15.08 -2.71
CA VAL A 301 7.15 13.86 -2.16
C VAL A 301 8.07 12.68 -2.46
N GLU A 302 8.47 11.97 -1.42
CA GLU A 302 9.36 10.82 -1.54
C GLU A 302 8.98 9.70 -0.58
N PRO A 303 9.36 8.43 -0.86
CA PRO A 303 9.16 7.35 0.10
C PRO A 303 9.84 7.63 1.43
N THR A 304 9.22 7.27 2.55
CA THR A 304 9.85 7.38 3.87
C THR A 304 11.10 6.51 3.93
N GLU A 305 12.10 6.93 4.73
CA GLU A 305 13.30 6.12 4.98
C GLU A 305 12.96 4.70 5.47
N GLN A 306 11.93 4.59 6.29
CA GLN A 306 11.48 3.30 6.79
C GLN A 306 10.96 2.41 5.65
N SER A 307 10.19 2.96 4.70
CA SER A 307 9.72 2.23 3.52
C SER A 307 10.89 1.73 2.66
N LEU A 308 11.94 2.54 2.50
CA LEU A 308 13.17 2.14 1.80
C LEU A 308 13.96 1.06 2.56
N LYS A 309 14.06 1.17 3.89
CA LYS A 309 14.69 0.13 4.75
C LYS A 309 13.94 -1.19 4.66
N ASP A 310 12.60 -1.17 4.70
CA ASP A 310 11.76 -2.35 4.57
C ASP A 310 11.91 -3.02 3.20
N PHE A 311 12.01 -2.23 2.13
CA PHE A 311 12.31 -2.75 0.79
C PHE A 311 13.67 -3.46 0.75
N LYS A 312 14.72 -2.79 1.24
CA LYS A 312 16.07 -3.39 1.32
C LYS A 312 16.07 -4.67 2.15
N LYS A 313 15.31 -4.73 3.25
CA LYS A 313 15.16 -5.93 4.08
C LYS A 313 14.50 -7.08 3.30
N LYS A 314 13.43 -6.82 2.55
CA LYS A 314 12.79 -7.82 1.69
C LYS A 314 13.77 -8.37 0.63
N ILE A 315 14.51 -7.50 -0.05
CA ILE A 315 15.55 -7.92 -1.00
C ILE A 315 16.65 -8.75 -0.31
N LYS A 316 17.12 -8.33 0.87
CA LYS A 316 18.11 -9.07 1.65
C LYS A 316 17.64 -10.49 1.97
N ASN A 317 16.40 -10.65 2.38
CA ASN A 317 15.82 -11.97 2.70
C ASN A 317 15.68 -12.84 1.43
N ALA A 318 15.25 -12.26 0.31
CA ALA A 318 15.14 -12.95 -0.97
C ALA A 318 16.52 -13.37 -1.54
N THR A 319 17.60 -12.68 -1.15
CA THR A 319 18.99 -12.89 -1.61
C THR A 319 19.89 -13.41 -0.51
N CYS A 320 19.41 -14.36 0.30
CA CYS A 320 20.26 -15.00 1.31
C CYS A 320 21.23 -15.98 0.63
N LYS A 321 22.55 -15.78 0.85
CA LYS A 321 23.60 -16.64 0.26
C LYS A 321 23.53 -18.13 0.66
N LYS A 322 22.86 -18.43 1.79
CA LYS A 322 22.64 -19.81 2.26
C LYS A 322 21.55 -20.55 1.46
N LEU A 323 20.75 -19.83 0.67
CA LEU A 323 19.73 -20.45 -0.18
C LEU A 323 20.40 -21.03 -1.43
N THR A 324 20.20 -22.33 -1.67
CA THR A 324 20.69 -23.08 -2.84
C THR A 324 19.82 -22.82 -4.06
N LEU A 325 19.63 -21.55 -4.43
CA LEU A 325 18.79 -21.17 -5.55
C LEU A 325 19.60 -20.98 -6.83
N SER A 326 19.02 -21.30 -7.97
CA SER A 326 19.54 -20.94 -9.30
C SER A 326 19.47 -19.41 -9.53
N GLN A 327 20.10 -18.93 -10.58
CA GLN A 327 20.02 -17.52 -10.98
C GLN A 327 18.58 -17.12 -11.31
N GLU A 328 17.85 -17.98 -12.01
CA GLU A 328 16.47 -17.75 -12.39
C GLU A 328 15.53 -17.68 -11.18
N GLU A 329 15.68 -18.59 -10.23
CA GLU A 329 14.89 -18.59 -9.01
C GLU A 329 15.11 -17.32 -8.17
N TRP A 330 16.34 -16.78 -8.08
CA TRP A 330 16.57 -15.49 -7.44
C TRP A 330 15.84 -14.36 -8.16
N ILE A 331 15.91 -14.33 -9.50
CA ILE A 331 15.25 -13.31 -10.29
C ILE A 331 13.72 -13.38 -10.12
N ASN A 332 13.15 -14.58 -10.17
CA ASN A 332 11.73 -14.83 -9.96
C ASN A 332 11.25 -14.41 -8.57
N ARG A 333 12.10 -14.49 -7.54
CA ARG A 333 11.78 -13.97 -6.19
C ARG A 333 11.92 -12.45 -6.08
N ILE A 334 12.88 -11.85 -6.77
CA ILE A 334 13.19 -10.41 -6.65
C ILE A 334 12.25 -9.56 -7.51
N ASN A 335 12.00 -9.94 -8.75
CA ASN A 335 11.22 -9.13 -9.68
C ASN A 335 9.82 -8.73 -9.17
N PRO A 336 9.01 -9.61 -8.55
CA PRO A 336 7.74 -9.22 -7.96
C PRO A 336 7.88 -8.16 -6.85
N ILE A 337 8.94 -8.30 -6.00
CA ILE A 337 9.23 -7.34 -4.92
C ILE A 337 9.59 -5.98 -5.52
N VAL A 338 10.42 -5.96 -6.57
CA VAL A 338 10.84 -4.75 -7.27
C VAL A 338 9.64 -4.08 -7.92
N ARG A 339 8.87 -4.82 -8.73
CA ARG A 339 7.68 -4.28 -9.42
C ARG A 339 6.67 -3.69 -8.41
N GLY A 340 6.31 -4.46 -7.39
CA GLY A 340 5.33 -4.03 -6.40
C GLY A 340 5.77 -2.76 -5.66
N LYS A 341 7.05 -2.68 -5.25
CA LYS A 341 7.56 -1.51 -4.52
C LYS A 341 7.78 -0.28 -5.41
N VAL A 342 8.30 -0.46 -6.63
CA VAL A 342 8.48 0.67 -7.55
C VAL A 342 7.14 1.22 -7.99
N ASN A 343 6.16 0.37 -8.32
CA ASN A 343 4.81 0.81 -8.65
C ASN A 343 4.19 1.62 -7.51
N TYR A 344 4.37 1.18 -6.27
CA TYR A 344 3.94 1.93 -5.09
C TYR A 344 4.64 3.30 -4.99
N TYR A 345 5.95 3.36 -5.19
CA TYR A 345 6.72 4.61 -5.12
C TYR A 345 6.41 5.59 -6.25
N LEU A 346 5.76 5.13 -7.33
CA LEU A 346 5.37 5.96 -8.46
C LEU A 346 3.99 6.63 -8.29
N TYR A 347 3.23 6.34 -7.23
CA TYR A 347 1.92 6.97 -7.03
C TYR A 347 1.94 8.50 -7.02
N PRO A 348 2.91 9.22 -6.41
CA PRO A 348 2.96 10.68 -6.51
C PRO A 348 3.08 11.18 -7.96
N TYR A 349 3.87 10.48 -8.79
CA TYR A 349 4.04 10.83 -10.22
C TYR A 349 2.74 10.65 -10.99
N LYS A 350 2.09 9.50 -10.81
CA LYS A 350 0.80 9.22 -11.45
C LYS A 350 -0.27 10.22 -11.02
N ALA A 351 -0.27 10.58 -9.74
CA ALA A 351 -1.18 11.57 -9.20
C ALA A 351 -0.97 12.97 -9.82
N VAL A 352 0.28 13.40 -9.97
CA VAL A 352 0.62 14.67 -10.66
C VAL A 352 0.12 14.64 -12.11
N GLU A 353 0.40 13.56 -12.86
CA GLU A 353 -0.04 13.48 -14.26
C GLU A 353 -1.58 13.48 -14.39
N LYS A 354 -2.28 12.81 -13.48
CA LYS A 354 -3.75 12.86 -13.47
C LYS A 354 -4.28 14.24 -13.10
N ASN A 355 -3.69 14.91 -12.12
CA ASN A 355 -4.11 16.26 -11.73
C ASN A 355 -3.88 17.28 -12.86
N LYS A 356 -2.82 17.13 -13.66
CA LYS A 356 -2.59 17.96 -14.85
C LYS A 356 -3.73 17.84 -15.87
N GLN A 357 -4.36 16.68 -16.02
CA GLN A 357 -5.51 16.49 -16.90
C GLN A 357 -6.72 17.33 -16.46
N TYR A 358 -6.76 17.74 -15.18
CA TYR A 358 -7.76 18.65 -14.63
C TYR A 358 -7.27 20.12 -14.55
N GLY A 359 -6.18 20.45 -15.26
CA GLY A 359 -5.65 21.81 -15.34
C GLY A 359 -4.75 22.24 -14.17
N LEU A 360 -4.39 21.33 -13.26
CA LEU A 360 -3.50 21.65 -12.14
C LEU A 360 -2.05 21.79 -12.60
N VAL A 361 -1.44 22.94 -12.35
CA VAL A 361 0.01 23.13 -12.49
C VAL A 361 0.67 22.65 -11.19
N SER A 362 1.40 21.56 -11.26
CA SER A 362 2.02 21.00 -10.06
C SER A 362 3.41 21.56 -9.80
N HIS A 363 3.63 22.03 -8.57
CA HIS A 363 4.92 22.43 -8.02
C HIS A 363 5.65 21.27 -7.30
N CYS A 364 5.10 20.07 -7.34
CA CYS A 364 5.71 18.88 -6.76
C CYS A 364 6.97 18.48 -7.56
N TYR A 365 8.15 18.57 -6.93
CA TYR A 365 9.42 18.22 -7.55
C TYR A 365 9.71 16.72 -7.42
N LEU A 366 9.72 16.02 -8.54
CA LEU A 366 9.79 14.56 -8.58
C LEU A 366 11.15 14.00 -9.05
N LYS A 367 12.08 14.84 -9.51
CA LYS A 367 13.37 14.39 -10.10
C LYS A 367 14.34 13.70 -9.15
N SER A 368 14.24 13.93 -7.83
CA SER A 368 15.12 13.32 -6.82
C SER A 368 14.95 11.81 -6.73
N PHE A 369 13.79 11.29 -7.07
CA PHE A 369 13.43 9.87 -6.95
C PHE A 369 14.26 8.95 -7.87
N SER A 370 14.57 9.39 -9.09
CA SER A 370 15.42 8.61 -10.02
C SER A 370 16.79 8.28 -9.40
N LYS A 371 17.35 9.17 -8.57
CA LYS A 371 18.61 8.91 -7.83
C LYS A 371 18.42 7.82 -6.77
N GLN A 372 17.32 7.85 -6.06
CA GLN A 372 16.99 6.84 -5.05
C GLN A 372 16.80 5.46 -5.69
N LEU A 373 16.06 5.38 -6.82
CA LEU A 373 15.88 4.14 -7.57
C LEU A 373 17.21 3.60 -8.12
N HIS A 374 18.10 4.47 -8.59
CA HIS A 374 19.44 4.05 -9.00
C HIS A 374 20.24 3.45 -7.84
N SER A 375 20.16 4.04 -6.65
CA SER A 375 20.79 3.50 -5.44
C SER A 375 20.23 2.13 -5.06
N LEU A 376 18.92 1.94 -5.20
CA LEU A 376 18.27 0.64 -4.97
C LEU A 376 18.75 -0.42 -5.99
N ASP A 377 18.88 -0.06 -7.26
CA ASP A 377 19.42 -0.95 -8.29
C ASP A 377 20.87 -1.36 -7.99
N MET A 378 21.69 -0.45 -7.52
CA MET A 378 23.06 -0.74 -7.08
C MET A 378 23.02 -1.75 -5.91
N TYR A 379 22.15 -1.55 -4.93
CA TYR A 379 21.99 -2.46 -3.80
C TYR A 379 21.55 -3.85 -4.23
N ILE A 380 20.52 -3.96 -5.10
CA ILE A 380 19.99 -5.23 -5.59
C ILE A 380 21.10 -6.01 -6.32
N ARG A 381 21.79 -5.37 -7.28
CA ARG A 381 22.88 -6.00 -8.02
C ARG A 381 24.03 -6.44 -7.10
N GLN A 382 24.35 -5.63 -6.08
CA GLN A 382 25.39 -6.01 -5.12
C GLN A 382 24.99 -7.24 -4.29
N ARG A 383 23.72 -7.32 -3.87
CA ARG A 383 23.20 -8.50 -3.17
C ARG A 383 23.29 -9.76 -4.02
N LEU A 384 22.88 -9.67 -5.29
CA LEU A 384 22.98 -10.79 -6.24
C LEU A 384 24.43 -11.20 -6.50
N ARG A 385 25.34 -10.25 -6.69
CA ARG A 385 26.77 -10.54 -6.85
C ARG A 385 27.34 -11.32 -5.68
N VAL A 386 26.97 -10.98 -4.46
CA VAL A 386 27.40 -11.72 -3.25
C VAL A 386 26.90 -13.17 -3.28
N CYS A 387 25.65 -13.39 -3.71
CA CYS A 387 25.09 -14.73 -3.83
C CYS A 387 25.79 -15.55 -4.94
N MET A 388 26.01 -14.92 -6.10
CA MET A 388 26.68 -15.56 -7.24
C MET A 388 28.15 -15.85 -6.95
N GLN A 389 28.86 -14.94 -6.28
CA GLN A 389 30.25 -15.13 -5.88
C GLN A 389 30.40 -16.30 -4.85
N HIS A 390 29.40 -16.49 -4.00
CA HIS A 390 29.38 -17.62 -3.08
C HIS A 390 29.29 -18.97 -3.83
N LYS A 391 28.57 -19.02 -4.95
CA LYS A 391 28.51 -20.19 -5.84
C LYS A 391 29.72 -20.34 -6.77
N HIS A 392 30.40 -19.23 -7.07
CA HIS A 392 31.57 -19.20 -7.96
C HIS A 392 32.76 -18.54 -7.23
N PRO A 393 33.38 -19.23 -6.24
CA PRO A 393 34.39 -18.62 -5.37
C PRO A 393 35.67 -18.22 -6.10
N THR A 394 35.95 -18.78 -7.28
CA THR A 394 37.07 -18.38 -8.16
C THR A 394 36.99 -16.92 -8.67
N VAL A 395 35.77 -16.34 -8.68
CA VAL A 395 35.60 -14.95 -9.07
C VAL A 395 36.05 -14.03 -7.92
N ARG A 396 37.17 -13.31 -8.12
CA ARG A 396 37.68 -12.38 -7.11
C ARG A 396 36.66 -11.26 -6.82
N LYS A 397 36.53 -10.90 -5.54
CA LYS A 397 35.70 -9.77 -5.08
C LYS A 397 36.18 -8.44 -5.68
N GLY A 398 35.31 -7.44 -5.65
CA GLY A 398 35.63 -6.09 -6.12
C GLY A 398 35.39 -5.89 -7.61
N PHE A 399 36.34 -5.30 -8.30
CA PHE A 399 36.18 -4.85 -9.70
C PHE A 399 35.84 -5.99 -10.68
N ARG A 400 36.57 -7.12 -10.63
CA ARG A 400 36.33 -8.29 -11.50
C ARG A 400 34.92 -8.85 -11.36
N MET A 401 34.40 -8.93 -10.13
CA MET A 401 33.01 -9.33 -9.86
C MET A 401 32.02 -8.36 -10.49
N THR A 402 32.30 -7.07 -10.45
CA THR A 402 31.44 -6.02 -11.02
C THR A 402 31.46 -6.02 -12.54
N GLN A 403 32.61 -6.30 -13.14
CA GLN A 403 32.75 -6.45 -14.61
C GLN A 403 32.00 -7.70 -15.11
N LYS A 404 32.23 -8.87 -14.50
CA LYS A 404 31.63 -10.13 -14.91
C LYS A 404 30.10 -10.09 -14.83
N TRP A 405 29.56 -9.50 -13.74
CA TRP A 405 28.13 -9.37 -13.50
C TRP A 405 27.71 -7.90 -13.51
N ASN A 406 27.81 -7.28 -14.68
CA ASN A 406 27.42 -5.91 -14.94
C ASN A 406 25.90 -5.75 -15.10
N ILE A 407 25.41 -4.55 -15.43
CA ILE A 407 23.97 -4.31 -15.60
C ILE A 407 23.39 -5.10 -16.77
N GLU A 408 24.12 -5.22 -17.87
CA GLU A 408 23.68 -5.94 -19.06
C GLU A 408 23.51 -7.43 -18.78
N PHE A 409 24.48 -8.03 -18.07
CA PHE A 409 24.36 -9.41 -17.60
C PHE A 409 23.07 -9.63 -16.81
N PHE A 410 22.77 -8.76 -15.84
CA PHE A 410 21.57 -8.87 -15.04
C PHE A 410 20.28 -8.69 -15.86
N CYS A 411 20.29 -7.79 -16.84
CA CYS A 411 19.16 -7.61 -17.74
C CYS A 411 18.97 -8.83 -18.68
N LYS A 412 20.07 -9.45 -19.17
CA LYS A 412 20.02 -10.69 -19.96
C LYS A 412 19.36 -11.84 -19.19
N ILE A 413 19.61 -11.96 -17.88
CA ILE A 413 18.95 -12.95 -17.03
C ILE A 413 17.59 -12.45 -16.47
N LYS A 414 16.99 -11.43 -17.12
CA LYS A 414 15.64 -10.89 -16.85
C LYS A 414 15.46 -10.20 -15.50
N LEU A 415 16.54 -9.72 -14.84
CA LEU A 415 16.40 -8.82 -13.70
C LEU A 415 15.80 -7.49 -14.17
N ILE A 416 14.76 -7.03 -13.48
CA ILE A 416 14.10 -5.77 -13.77
C ILE A 416 14.79 -4.64 -13.00
N PRO A 417 15.44 -3.65 -13.66
CA PRO A 417 15.98 -2.50 -12.97
C PRO A 417 14.87 -1.59 -12.43
N SER A 418 14.95 -1.20 -11.17
CA SER A 418 13.98 -0.31 -10.52
C SER A 418 13.88 1.03 -11.24
N ASN A 419 15.02 1.58 -11.64
CA ASN A 419 15.07 2.87 -12.32
C ASN A 419 14.56 2.79 -13.77
N TRP A 420 14.70 1.64 -14.44
CA TRP A 420 14.07 1.42 -15.74
C TRP A 420 12.54 1.42 -15.66
N LEU A 421 11.95 0.80 -14.64
CA LEU A 421 10.49 0.84 -14.44
C LEU A 421 9.97 2.27 -14.34
N TYR A 422 10.71 3.16 -13.67
CA TYR A 422 10.39 4.59 -13.64
C TYR A 422 10.43 5.20 -15.04
N TYR A 423 11.53 5.01 -15.81
CA TYR A 423 11.65 5.55 -17.16
C TYR A 423 10.62 4.96 -18.13
N ASN A 424 10.30 3.69 -17.99
CA ASN A 424 9.27 3.03 -18.79
C ASN A 424 7.87 3.61 -18.53
N GLN A 425 7.47 3.74 -17.26
CA GLN A 425 6.14 4.24 -16.90
C GLN A 425 5.96 5.74 -17.17
N MET A 426 7.03 6.54 -17.00
CA MET A 426 6.95 7.98 -17.13
C MET A 426 7.23 8.48 -18.55
N TYR A 427 8.03 7.77 -19.33
CA TYR A 427 8.53 8.22 -20.62
C TYR A 427 8.44 7.17 -21.73
N GLY A 428 7.88 6.00 -21.46
CA GLY A 428 7.74 4.92 -22.45
C GLY A 428 9.04 4.24 -22.88
N TYR A 429 10.17 4.43 -22.15
CA TYR A 429 11.45 3.88 -22.55
C TYR A 429 11.45 2.36 -22.56
N THR A 430 11.89 1.75 -23.67
CA THR A 430 12.24 0.33 -23.71
C THR A 430 13.45 0.05 -22.83
N LEU A 431 13.69 -1.23 -22.51
CA LEU A 431 14.88 -1.60 -21.73
C LEU A 431 16.17 -1.27 -22.47
N GLU A 432 16.18 -1.44 -23.79
CA GLU A 432 17.32 -1.11 -24.66
C GLU A 432 17.64 0.38 -24.63
N GLN A 433 16.65 1.23 -24.87
CA GLN A 433 16.81 2.70 -24.79
C GLN A 433 17.30 3.15 -23.40
N TYR A 434 16.82 2.50 -22.33
CA TYR A 434 17.30 2.77 -20.97
C TYR A 434 18.78 2.39 -20.80
N LEU A 435 19.19 1.21 -21.30
CA LEU A 435 20.58 0.74 -21.22
C LEU A 435 21.52 1.64 -22.03
N GLU A 436 21.16 2.02 -23.24
CA GLU A 436 21.93 2.98 -24.03
C GLU A 436 22.11 4.32 -23.32
N LYS A 437 21.03 4.86 -22.72
CA LYS A 437 21.10 6.09 -21.93
C LYS A 437 22.06 5.97 -20.75
N GLN A 438 22.06 4.80 -20.06
CA GLN A 438 23.00 4.56 -18.95
C GLN A 438 24.45 4.47 -19.44
N MET A 439 24.70 3.83 -20.58
CA MET A 439 26.04 3.74 -21.20
C MET A 439 26.57 5.11 -21.58
N ARG A 440 25.78 5.93 -22.31
CA ARG A 440 26.14 7.31 -22.68
C ARG A 440 26.49 8.15 -21.44
N LYS A 441 25.68 8.05 -20.37
CA LYS A 441 25.92 8.78 -19.12
C LYS A 441 27.18 8.32 -18.40
N ASN A 442 27.49 7.03 -18.41
CA ASN A 442 28.70 6.48 -17.81
C ASN A 442 29.94 6.89 -18.61
N LYS A 443 29.85 6.91 -19.95
CA LYS A 443 30.91 7.39 -20.85
C LYS A 443 31.24 8.87 -20.56
N ALA A 444 30.24 9.75 -20.61
CA ALA A 444 30.42 11.18 -20.33
C ALA A 444 31.02 11.45 -18.94
N LYS A 445 30.56 10.69 -17.92
CA LYS A 445 31.12 10.82 -16.56
C LYS A 445 32.61 10.42 -16.50
N LEU A 446 33.00 9.40 -17.23
CA LEU A 446 34.38 8.90 -17.28
C LEU A 446 35.28 9.89 -18.03
N GLU A 447 34.81 10.41 -19.17
CA GLU A 447 35.49 11.43 -19.96
C GLU A 447 35.75 12.72 -19.12
N HIS A 448 34.72 13.16 -18.38
CA HIS A 448 34.84 14.29 -17.47
C HIS A 448 35.90 14.03 -16.34
N GLN A 449 35.93 12.82 -15.79
CA GLN A 449 36.92 12.45 -14.77
C GLN A 449 38.36 12.43 -15.36
N ILE A 450 38.50 11.89 -16.57
CA ILE A 450 39.79 11.87 -17.29
C ILE A 450 40.29 13.31 -17.55
N ASN A 451 39.40 14.18 -18.08
CA ASN A 451 39.76 15.58 -18.37
C ASN A 451 40.14 16.33 -17.08
N LYS A 452 39.39 16.16 -16.00
CA LYS A 452 39.71 16.76 -14.70
C LYS A 452 41.08 16.33 -14.16
N LEU A 453 41.47 15.06 -14.36
CA LEU A 453 42.80 14.58 -13.95
C LEU A 453 43.91 15.14 -14.84
N LYS A 454 43.65 15.29 -16.14
CA LYS A 454 44.57 15.94 -17.09
C LYS A 454 44.80 17.42 -16.73
N GLU A 455 43.72 18.15 -16.41
CA GLU A 455 43.80 19.56 -15.97
C GLU A 455 44.56 19.74 -14.65
N GLN A 456 44.54 18.74 -13.75
CA GLN A 456 45.25 18.77 -12.45
C GLN A 456 46.68 18.30 -12.54
N GLY A 457 47.22 18.02 -13.74
CA GLY A 457 48.63 17.57 -13.93
C GLY A 457 48.96 16.24 -13.26
N ILE A 458 47.94 15.47 -12.93
CA ILE A 458 48.06 14.17 -12.25
C ILE A 458 48.57 13.13 -13.25
N GLU A 459 49.66 12.47 -12.87
CA GLU A 459 50.47 11.55 -13.65
C GLU A 459 49.74 10.68 -14.65
N TYR A 460 50.34 10.54 -15.86
CA TYR A 460 50.03 9.66 -16.98
C TYR A 460 49.52 8.25 -16.60
N TYR A 461 50.02 7.68 -15.48
CA TYR A 461 49.59 6.35 -15.03
C TYR A 461 48.12 6.26 -14.58
N ASN A 462 47.58 7.29 -13.96
CA ASN A 462 46.20 7.31 -13.50
C ASN A 462 45.19 7.56 -14.64
N THR A 463 45.56 8.35 -15.64
CA THR A 463 44.74 8.55 -16.84
C THR A 463 44.69 7.30 -17.70
N LYS A 464 45.83 6.64 -17.98
CA LYS A 464 45.85 5.33 -18.67
C LYS A 464 45.09 4.22 -17.95
N ARG A 465 45.11 4.22 -16.62
CA ARG A 465 44.32 3.28 -15.85
C ARG A 465 42.83 3.48 -16.05
N LEU A 466 42.33 4.71 -16.10
CA LEU A 466 40.96 5.06 -16.36
C LEU A 466 40.54 4.77 -17.82
N GLU A 467 41.43 5.06 -18.77
CA GLU A 467 41.27 4.72 -20.18
C GLU A 467 41.16 3.17 -20.40
N GLY A 468 42.04 2.42 -19.73
CA GLY A 468 41.95 0.96 -19.71
C GLY A 468 40.68 0.43 -19.06
N ILE A 469 40.12 1.11 -18.06
CA ILE A 469 38.82 0.81 -17.48
C ILE A 469 37.69 1.13 -18.47
N ALA A 470 37.81 2.23 -19.24
CA ALA A 470 36.86 2.61 -20.25
C ALA A 470 36.82 1.59 -21.40
N TYR A 471 37.98 1.21 -21.91
CA TYR A 471 38.15 0.20 -22.93
C TYR A 471 37.57 -1.16 -22.49
N ASN A 472 37.92 -1.65 -21.31
CA ASN A 472 37.41 -2.90 -20.77
C ASN A 472 35.90 -2.88 -20.44
N LYS A 473 35.27 -1.71 -20.43
CA LYS A 473 33.80 -1.55 -20.27
C LYS A 473 33.07 -1.34 -21.60
N GLY A 474 33.77 -1.36 -22.72
CA GLY A 474 33.20 -1.09 -24.04
C GLY A 474 32.67 0.37 -24.17
N LEU A 475 33.19 1.28 -23.33
CA LEU A 475 32.77 2.69 -23.33
C LEU A 475 33.55 3.56 -24.32
N VAL A 476 34.71 3.07 -24.78
CA VAL A 476 35.57 3.70 -25.80
C VAL A 476 36.09 2.61 -26.72
N THR A 477 36.05 2.81 -28.03
CA THR A 477 36.76 1.99 -29.03
C THR A 477 38.25 2.35 -29.01
N SER A 478 39.13 1.37 -29.25
CA SER A 478 40.60 1.50 -29.29
C SER A 478 41.05 2.66 -30.17
#